data_a1d16bb45499a94690684df0393be9af
#
_entry.id   a1d16bb45499a94690684df0393be9af
#
_cell.length_a   1.000
_cell.length_b   1.000
_cell.length_c   1.000
_cell.angle_alpha   90.00
_cell.angle_beta   90.00
_cell.angle_gamma   90.00
#
_symmetry.space_group_name_H-M   'P 1'
#
loop_
_entity.id
_entity.type
_entity.pdbx_description
1 polymer ?
#
loop_
_entity_poly.entity_id
_entity_poly.type
_entity_poly.pdbx_seq_one_letter_code
_entity_poly.pdbx_strand_id
1 'polypeptide(L)'
;MDSAFHFYYEENLMRLRQAGAELVFFSPLSDSRLTDVDGLYFGGGYPEVFAPTLSKNKSLLNYIRDLSYKNIPIYAECGGLMYLSKGIKLVEGEFFPMLGLISATSIMEKKLKALGYVEVTTKKETIFGEVGLRFRGHQFRYSDLELDESNPIELVYKS
;
A
#
# COMPACT_ATOMS: atom_id res chain seq x y z
N MET A 1 7.71 -8.43 6.24
CA MET A 1 8.75 -7.39 6.09
C MET A 1 9.90 -7.99 5.32
N ASP A 2 10.37 -7.30 4.28
CA ASP A 2 11.51 -7.71 3.47
C ASP A 2 12.18 -6.49 2.83
N SER A 3 13.09 -6.69 1.89
CA SER A 3 13.81 -5.59 1.23
C SER A 3 12.92 -4.67 0.40
N ALA A 4 11.74 -5.12 -0.04
CA ALA A 4 10.79 -4.30 -0.79
C ALA A 4 9.91 -3.44 0.14
N PHE A 5 9.62 -3.94 1.36
CA PHE A 5 8.73 -3.30 2.33
C PHE A 5 9.36 -3.33 3.71
N HIS A 6 10.17 -2.33 4.03
CA HIS A 6 10.95 -2.26 5.27
C HIS A 6 10.73 -0.98 6.08
N PHE A 7 9.94 -0.03 5.56
CA PHE A 7 9.59 1.17 6.29
C PHE A 7 8.33 0.96 7.12
N TYR A 8 8.54 0.65 8.39
CA TYR A 8 7.51 0.58 9.42
C TYR A 8 7.97 1.38 10.63
N TYR A 9 7.11 2.25 11.13
CA TYR A 9 7.37 2.93 12.38
C TYR A 9 7.19 1.94 13.53
N GLU A 10 8.24 1.70 14.32
CA GLU A 10 8.19 0.76 15.45
C GLU A 10 7.10 1.16 16.45
N GLU A 11 6.86 2.47 16.63
CA GLU A 11 5.78 2.93 17.50
C GLU A 11 4.40 2.47 17.00
N ASN A 12 4.15 2.44 15.68
CA ASN A 12 2.89 1.95 15.13
C ASN A 12 2.72 0.46 15.40
N LEU A 13 3.79 -0.33 15.23
CA LEU A 13 3.77 -1.76 15.53
C LEU A 13 3.55 -2.02 17.02
N MET A 14 4.18 -1.22 17.88
CA MET A 14 4.00 -1.29 19.33
C MET A 14 2.54 -0.95 19.72
N ARG A 15 1.95 0.09 19.14
CA ARG A 15 0.55 0.49 19.40
C ARG A 15 -0.44 -0.59 18.95
N LEU A 16 -0.19 -1.23 17.82
CA LEU A 16 -1.00 -2.37 17.36
C LEU A 16 -0.96 -3.52 18.38
N ARG A 17 0.24 -3.89 18.87
CA ARG A 17 0.37 -4.91 19.93
C ARG A 17 -0.35 -4.51 21.23
N GLN A 18 -0.22 -3.24 21.65
CA GLN A 18 -0.93 -2.72 22.83
C GLN A 18 -2.46 -2.74 22.67
N ALA A 19 -2.94 -2.58 21.43
CA ALA A 19 -4.36 -2.73 21.09
C ALA A 19 -4.83 -4.19 20.99
N GLY A 20 -3.95 -5.18 21.24
CA GLY A 20 -4.27 -6.60 21.25
C GLY A 20 -4.00 -7.32 19.92
N ALA A 21 -3.35 -6.68 18.95
CA ALA A 21 -3.02 -7.34 17.69
C ALA A 21 -1.81 -8.29 17.86
N GLU A 22 -1.95 -9.50 17.34
CA GLU A 22 -0.83 -10.40 17.09
C GLU A 22 -0.24 -10.10 15.71
N LEU A 23 1.04 -9.70 15.66
CA LEU A 23 1.70 -9.32 14.41
C LEU A 23 2.40 -10.52 13.79
N VAL A 24 1.93 -10.94 12.63
CA VAL A 24 2.54 -11.97 11.80
C VAL A 24 3.25 -11.31 10.62
N PHE A 25 4.57 -11.47 10.54
CA PHE A 25 5.37 -10.90 9.45
C PHE A 25 5.44 -11.84 8.28
N PHE A 26 5.37 -11.29 7.08
CA PHE A 26 5.51 -12.03 5.83
C PHE A 26 6.36 -11.26 4.82
N SER A 27 6.81 -11.92 3.78
CA SER A 27 7.63 -11.36 2.70
C SER A 27 6.92 -11.48 1.35
N PRO A 28 6.47 -10.39 0.73
CA PRO A 28 5.97 -10.41 -0.64
C PRO A 28 6.98 -10.93 -1.68
N LEU A 29 8.26 -10.91 -1.37
CA LEU A 29 9.30 -11.41 -2.27
C LEU A 29 9.42 -12.94 -2.27
N SER A 30 9.12 -13.62 -1.15
CA SER A 30 9.41 -15.06 -0.99
C SER A 30 8.21 -15.91 -0.59
N ASP A 31 7.27 -15.37 0.17
CA ASP A 31 6.15 -16.15 0.67
C ASP A 31 5.10 -16.35 -0.42
N SER A 32 4.51 -17.52 -0.48
CA SER A 32 3.45 -17.84 -1.45
C SER A 32 2.05 -17.75 -0.86
N ARG A 33 1.94 -17.74 0.47
CA ARG A 33 0.70 -17.72 1.24
C ARG A 33 0.98 -17.17 2.64
N LEU A 34 -0.05 -16.64 3.29
CA LEU A 34 -0.03 -16.23 4.68
C LEU A 34 -0.75 -17.27 5.55
N THR A 35 -0.53 -17.22 6.85
CA THR A 35 -1.44 -17.81 7.85
C THR A 35 -2.76 -17.05 7.84
N ASP A 36 -3.80 -17.60 8.49
CA ASP A 36 -5.06 -16.88 8.64
C ASP A 36 -4.84 -15.58 9.41
N VAL A 37 -5.30 -14.47 8.84
CA VAL A 37 -5.12 -13.12 9.37
C VAL A 37 -6.44 -12.35 9.27
N ASP A 38 -6.65 -11.43 10.22
CA ASP A 38 -7.85 -10.57 10.28
C ASP A 38 -7.64 -9.22 9.59
N GLY A 39 -6.42 -8.91 9.17
CA GLY A 39 -6.08 -7.67 8.46
C GLY A 39 -4.69 -7.70 7.88
N LEU A 40 -4.42 -6.82 6.91
CA LEU A 40 -3.12 -6.67 6.28
C LEU A 40 -2.62 -5.23 6.41
N TYR A 41 -1.35 -5.08 6.76
CA TYR A 41 -0.66 -3.80 6.79
C TYR A 41 0.59 -3.85 5.89
N PHE A 42 0.58 -3.05 4.82
CA PHE A 42 1.73 -2.84 3.95
C PHE A 42 2.36 -1.48 4.23
N GLY A 43 3.55 -1.48 4.80
CA GLY A 43 4.34 -0.28 5.02
C GLY A 43 5.01 0.24 3.75
N GLY A 44 5.86 1.23 3.93
CA GLY A 44 6.66 1.79 2.88
C GLY A 44 7.87 0.94 2.50
N GLY A 45 8.58 1.37 1.49
CA GLY A 45 9.77 0.72 0.96
C GLY A 45 10.02 1.13 -0.48
N TYR A 46 10.76 0.27 -1.19
CA TYR A 46 11.13 0.48 -2.59
C TYR A 46 10.65 -0.69 -3.48
N PRO A 47 9.31 -0.91 -3.59
CA PRO A 47 8.79 -2.03 -4.38
C PRO A 47 9.14 -1.92 -5.87
N GLU A 48 9.40 -0.72 -6.40
CA GLU A 48 9.83 -0.51 -7.77
C GLU A 48 11.17 -1.20 -8.08
N VAL A 49 12.08 -1.26 -7.12
CA VAL A 49 13.37 -1.97 -7.27
C VAL A 49 13.17 -3.47 -7.41
N PHE A 50 12.14 -3.99 -6.78
CA PHE A 50 11.81 -5.41 -6.74
C PHE A 50 10.59 -5.77 -7.61
N ALA A 51 10.12 -4.82 -8.43
CA ALA A 51 8.90 -5.00 -9.23
C ALA A 51 8.89 -6.27 -10.10
N PRO A 52 10.01 -6.66 -10.76
CA PRO A 52 10.06 -7.92 -11.51
C PRO A 52 9.82 -9.15 -10.64
N THR A 53 10.34 -9.18 -9.42
CA THR A 53 10.18 -10.30 -8.48
C THR A 53 8.78 -10.34 -7.90
N LEU A 54 8.28 -9.19 -7.42
CA LEU A 54 6.92 -9.04 -6.88
C LEU A 54 5.87 -9.46 -7.90
N SER A 55 6.00 -9.02 -9.15
CA SER A 55 5.05 -9.34 -10.22
C SER A 55 5.02 -10.82 -10.61
N LYS A 56 6.10 -11.56 -10.35
CA LYS A 56 6.19 -13.00 -10.60
C LYS A 56 5.58 -13.86 -9.50
N ASN A 57 5.44 -13.33 -8.30
CA ASN A 57 4.86 -14.08 -7.17
C ASN A 57 3.33 -14.18 -7.28
N LYS A 58 2.86 -14.86 -8.32
CA LYS A 58 1.42 -15.00 -8.63
C LYS A 58 0.63 -15.67 -7.51
N SER A 59 1.25 -16.59 -6.78
CA SER A 59 0.60 -17.29 -5.67
C SER A 59 0.17 -16.33 -4.59
N LEU A 60 1.08 -15.49 -4.11
CA LEU A 60 0.78 -14.51 -3.06
C LEU A 60 -0.16 -13.40 -3.59
N LEU A 61 0.06 -12.90 -4.81
CA LEU A 61 -0.82 -11.89 -5.42
C LEU A 61 -2.27 -12.39 -5.46
N ASN A 62 -2.51 -13.61 -5.90
CA ASN A 62 -3.86 -14.20 -5.94
C ASN A 62 -4.42 -14.40 -4.54
N TYR A 63 -3.61 -14.91 -3.61
CA TYR A 63 -4.04 -15.12 -2.23
C TYR A 63 -4.50 -13.81 -1.55
N ILE A 64 -3.74 -12.71 -1.72
CA ILE A 64 -4.12 -11.40 -1.16
C ILE A 64 -5.40 -10.85 -1.83
N ARG A 65 -5.58 -11.06 -3.14
CA ARG A 65 -6.83 -10.70 -3.82
C ARG A 65 -8.03 -11.46 -3.23
N ASP A 66 -7.87 -12.76 -2.97
CA ASP A 66 -8.91 -13.58 -2.37
C ASP A 66 -9.27 -13.09 -0.95
N LEU A 67 -8.28 -12.66 -0.16
CA LEU A 67 -8.52 -12.02 1.14
C LEU A 67 -9.31 -10.71 1.00
N SER A 68 -8.97 -9.88 0.01
CA SER A 68 -9.70 -8.65 -0.27
C SER A 68 -11.17 -8.92 -0.64
N TYR A 69 -11.46 -9.95 -1.45
CA TYR A 69 -12.84 -10.34 -1.76
C TYR A 69 -13.60 -10.86 -0.55
N LYS A 70 -12.92 -11.33 0.48
CA LYS A 70 -13.51 -11.70 1.78
C LYS A 70 -13.68 -10.52 2.73
N ASN A 71 -13.46 -9.28 2.24
CA ASN A 71 -13.53 -8.04 3.02
C ASN A 71 -12.54 -7.99 4.20
N ILE A 72 -11.41 -8.67 4.13
CA ILE A 72 -10.33 -8.48 5.08
C ILE A 72 -9.78 -7.04 4.91
N PRO A 73 -9.73 -6.23 5.98
CA PRO A 73 -9.23 -4.87 5.90
C PRO A 73 -7.76 -4.83 5.49
N ILE A 74 -7.43 -3.93 4.56
CA ILE A 74 -6.07 -3.75 4.06
C ILE A 74 -5.70 -2.29 4.22
N TYR A 75 -4.62 -2.03 4.96
CA TYR A 75 -4.02 -0.72 5.08
C TYR A 75 -2.66 -0.69 4.38
N ALA A 76 -2.39 0.37 3.63
CA ALA A 76 -1.14 0.49 2.88
C ALA A 76 -0.62 1.93 2.85
N GLU A 77 0.67 2.09 3.05
CA GLU A 77 1.39 3.36 3.01
C GLU A 77 2.46 3.34 1.92
N CYS A 78 2.64 4.46 1.22
CA CYS A 78 3.76 4.68 0.30
C CYS A 78 3.98 3.51 -0.68
N GLY A 79 5.07 2.75 -0.53
CA GLY A 79 5.36 1.56 -1.35
C GLY A 79 4.28 0.48 -1.27
N GLY A 80 3.63 0.34 -0.11
CA GLY A 80 2.47 -0.54 0.04
C GLY A 80 1.31 -0.14 -0.87
N LEU A 81 1.03 1.15 -1.01
CA LEU A 81 0.01 1.66 -1.93
C LEU A 81 0.36 1.32 -3.39
N MET A 82 1.64 1.43 -3.78
CA MET A 82 2.11 1.04 -5.11
C MET A 82 1.86 -0.45 -5.37
N TYR A 83 2.04 -1.31 -4.36
CA TYR A 83 1.77 -2.75 -4.47
C TYR A 83 0.27 -3.07 -4.60
N LEU A 84 -0.62 -2.25 -4.01
CA LEU A 84 -2.07 -2.40 -4.17
C LEU A 84 -2.58 -1.93 -5.53
N SER A 85 -1.83 -1.10 -6.26
CA SER A 85 -2.22 -0.57 -7.57
C SER A 85 -2.27 -1.66 -8.65
N LYS A 86 -2.74 -1.32 -9.86
CA LYS A 86 -2.72 -2.20 -11.03
C LYS A 86 -1.31 -2.67 -11.37
N GLY A 87 -0.33 -1.81 -11.15
CA GLY A 87 1.06 -2.09 -11.40
C GLY A 87 1.96 -0.89 -11.19
N ILE A 88 3.25 -1.13 -11.28
CA ILE A 88 4.30 -0.12 -11.21
C ILE A 88 4.90 0.05 -12.59
N LYS A 89 4.87 1.27 -13.11
CA LYS A 89 5.55 1.67 -14.33
C LYS A 89 6.85 2.37 -13.95
N LEU A 90 7.97 1.77 -14.33
CA LEU A 90 9.30 2.32 -14.07
C LEU A 90 9.57 3.54 -14.95
N VAL A 91 10.61 4.28 -14.59
CA VAL A 91 11.06 5.49 -15.31
C VAL A 91 11.39 5.18 -16.78
N GLU A 92 11.94 4.02 -17.06
CA GLU A 92 12.30 3.53 -18.39
C GLU A 92 11.09 3.07 -19.21
N GLY A 93 9.89 3.02 -18.58
CA GLY A 93 8.63 2.68 -19.22
C GLY A 93 8.20 1.23 -19.04
N GLU A 94 9.02 0.38 -18.46
CA GLU A 94 8.64 -1.00 -18.13
C GLU A 94 7.50 -1.03 -17.12
N PHE A 95 6.52 -1.92 -17.36
CA PHE A 95 5.34 -2.08 -16.50
C PHE A 95 5.33 -3.46 -15.84
N PHE A 96 5.16 -3.47 -14.53
CA PHE A 96 5.08 -4.68 -13.73
C PHE A 96 3.73 -4.74 -13.01
N PRO A 97 2.87 -5.74 -13.34
CA PRO A 97 1.56 -5.87 -12.70
C PRO A 97 1.70 -6.22 -11.22
N MET A 98 0.85 -5.61 -10.40
CA MET A 98 0.78 -5.80 -8.96
C MET A 98 -0.58 -6.37 -8.53
N LEU A 99 -1.07 -6.04 -7.34
CA LEU A 99 -2.32 -6.59 -6.81
C LEU A 99 -3.56 -6.18 -7.61
N GLY A 100 -3.61 -4.95 -8.15
CA GLY A 100 -4.75 -4.47 -8.91
C GLY A 100 -6.02 -4.25 -8.07
N LEU A 101 -5.87 -4.04 -6.76
CA LEU A 101 -6.98 -3.74 -5.85
C LEU A 101 -7.41 -2.28 -5.94
N ILE A 102 -6.52 -1.42 -6.40
CA ILE A 102 -6.78 0.00 -6.63
C ILE A 102 -6.72 0.26 -8.13
N SER A 103 -7.76 0.89 -8.68
CA SER A 103 -7.86 1.24 -10.11
C SER A 103 -6.96 2.44 -10.47
N ALA A 104 -5.67 2.28 -10.24
CA ALA A 104 -4.64 3.25 -10.56
C ALA A 104 -3.33 2.53 -10.91
N THR A 105 -2.47 3.20 -11.68
CA THR A 105 -1.10 2.76 -11.96
C THR A 105 -0.11 3.66 -11.22
N SER A 106 0.86 3.08 -10.54
CA SER A 106 1.95 3.83 -9.93
C SER A 106 3.00 4.14 -10.98
N ILE A 107 3.23 5.43 -11.25
CA ILE A 107 4.22 5.91 -12.22
C ILE A 107 5.44 6.41 -11.48
N MET A 108 6.60 5.80 -11.74
CA MET A 108 7.88 6.25 -11.18
C MET A 108 8.40 7.48 -11.91
N GLU A 109 8.92 8.42 -11.16
CA GLU A 109 9.44 9.68 -11.66
C GLU A 109 10.93 9.88 -11.32
N LYS A 110 11.66 10.55 -12.19
CA LYS A 110 13.09 10.87 -11.96
C LYS A 110 13.29 11.90 -10.85
N LYS A 111 12.29 12.72 -10.58
CA LYS A 111 12.35 13.80 -9.60
C LYS A 111 11.44 13.53 -8.42
N LEU A 112 11.85 14.01 -7.26
CA LEU A 112 11.04 13.99 -6.06
C LEU A 112 9.71 14.73 -6.32
N LYS A 113 8.59 14.05 -6.07
CA LYS A 113 7.23 14.59 -6.28
C LYS A 113 6.69 15.28 -5.05
N ALA A 114 6.97 14.72 -3.88
CA ALA A 114 6.50 15.28 -2.62
C ALA A 114 7.45 14.95 -1.48
N LEU A 115 7.64 15.94 -0.62
CA LEU A 115 8.39 15.83 0.63
C LEU A 115 7.81 16.81 1.63
N GLY A 116 7.41 16.35 2.80
CA GLY A 116 7.01 17.20 3.90
C GLY A 116 5.82 16.68 4.69
N TYR A 117 5.36 17.51 5.62
CA TYR A 117 4.20 17.22 6.43
C TYR A 117 2.92 17.64 5.70
N VAL A 118 1.87 16.85 5.90
CA VAL A 118 0.53 17.11 5.39
C VAL A 118 -0.48 16.98 6.51
N GLU A 119 -1.52 17.80 6.48
CA GLU A 119 -2.71 17.60 7.28
C GLU A 119 -3.78 16.97 6.39
N VAL A 120 -4.31 15.84 6.83
CA VAL A 120 -5.30 15.06 6.10
C VAL A 120 -6.64 15.17 6.82
N THR A 121 -7.70 15.38 6.06
CA THR A 121 -9.07 15.38 6.58
C THR A 121 -9.90 14.29 5.91
N THR A 122 -10.59 13.46 6.70
CA THR A 122 -11.50 12.42 6.18
C THR A 122 -12.75 13.08 5.59
N LYS A 123 -13.12 12.69 4.38
CA LYS A 123 -14.36 13.11 3.69
C LYS A 123 -15.52 12.15 3.89
N LYS A 124 -15.20 10.92 4.30
CA LYS A 124 -16.14 9.86 4.63
C LYS A 124 -15.66 9.09 5.83
N GLU A 125 -16.54 8.30 6.41
CA GLU A 125 -16.15 7.30 7.40
C GLU A 125 -15.17 6.29 6.79
N THR A 126 -14.13 5.96 7.54
CA THR A 126 -13.05 5.06 7.14
C THR A 126 -12.64 4.21 8.33
N ILE A 127 -11.69 3.28 8.14
CA ILE A 127 -11.08 2.51 9.23
C ILE A 127 -10.40 3.40 10.29
N PHE A 128 -10.15 4.69 10.01
CA PHE A 128 -9.59 5.66 10.96
C PHE A 128 -10.63 6.44 11.75
N GLY A 129 -11.92 6.34 11.40
CA GLY A 129 -13.01 7.01 12.10
C GLY A 129 -13.91 7.83 11.19
N GLU A 130 -14.62 8.77 11.83
CA GLU A 130 -15.71 9.54 11.25
C GLU A 130 -15.25 10.59 10.22
N VAL A 131 -16.23 11.18 9.54
CA VAL A 131 -16.04 12.32 8.62
C VAL A 131 -15.53 13.54 9.39
N GLY A 132 -14.57 14.25 8.80
CA GLY A 132 -13.99 15.47 9.37
C GLY A 132 -12.87 15.23 10.36
N LEU A 133 -12.47 13.98 10.58
CA LEU A 133 -11.30 13.67 11.40
C LEU A 133 -10.05 14.27 10.72
N ARG A 134 -9.24 14.97 11.51
CA ARG A 134 -7.97 15.55 11.06
C ARG A 134 -6.80 14.84 11.70
N PHE A 135 -5.81 14.53 10.89
CA PHE A 135 -4.54 13.98 11.37
C PHE A 135 -3.39 14.48 10.50
N ARG A 136 -2.22 14.52 11.10
CA ARG A 136 -0.99 14.91 10.41
C ARG A 136 -0.24 13.67 9.97
N GLY A 137 0.32 13.74 8.77
CA GLY A 137 1.18 12.71 8.21
C GLY A 137 2.42 13.33 7.59
N HIS A 138 3.31 12.47 7.16
CA HIS A 138 4.48 12.82 6.39
C HIS A 138 4.40 12.12 5.03
N GLN A 139 4.73 12.83 3.96
CA GLN A 139 4.86 12.23 2.64
C GLN A 139 6.27 12.38 2.11
N PHE A 140 6.73 11.33 1.44
CA PHE A 140 7.99 11.30 0.70
C PHE A 140 7.80 10.33 -0.47
N ARG A 141 7.83 10.85 -1.71
CA ARG A 141 7.57 9.99 -2.87
C ARG A 141 8.25 10.48 -4.14
N TYR A 142 8.71 9.52 -4.94
CA TYR A 142 9.16 9.66 -6.32
C TYR A 142 8.17 9.08 -7.32
N SER A 143 6.94 8.82 -6.90
CA SER A 143 5.90 8.26 -7.75
C SER A 143 4.66 9.12 -7.73
N ASP A 144 3.83 8.94 -8.73
CA ASP A 144 2.47 9.49 -8.79
C ASP A 144 1.47 8.38 -9.12
N LEU A 145 0.18 8.62 -8.88
CA LEU A 145 -0.89 7.68 -9.23
C LEU A 145 -1.65 8.21 -10.45
N GLU A 146 -1.58 7.44 -11.53
CA GLU A 146 -2.43 7.63 -12.69
C GLU A 146 -3.73 6.84 -12.48
N LEU A 147 -4.83 7.57 -12.25
CA LEU A 147 -6.13 6.98 -11.98
C LEU A 147 -6.74 6.42 -13.25
N ASP A 148 -7.42 5.29 -13.16
CA ASP A 148 -8.20 4.74 -14.25
C ASP A 148 -9.58 5.40 -14.29
N GLU A 149 -9.80 6.27 -15.27
CA GLU A 149 -11.06 7.00 -15.47
C GLU A 149 -12.24 6.06 -15.79
N SER A 150 -11.98 4.89 -16.36
CA SER A 150 -13.00 3.89 -16.67
C SER A 150 -13.54 3.15 -15.45
N ASN A 151 -12.78 3.15 -14.35
CA ASN A 151 -13.16 2.53 -13.08
C ASN A 151 -12.68 3.43 -11.92
N PRO A 152 -13.33 4.58 -11.71
CA PRO A 152 -12.87 5.59 -10.76
C PRO A 152 -12.91 5.07 -9.33
N ILE A 153 -11.84 5.36 -8.59
CA ILE A 153 -11.77 5.14 -7.15
C ILE A 153 -12.27 6.38 -6.42
N GLU A 154 -12.83 6.18 -5.24
CA GLU A 154 -13.24 7.28 -4.39
C GLU A 154 -12.10 7.73 -3.48
N LEU A 155 -11.73 9.00 -3.58
CA LEU A 155 -10.74 9.62 -2.70
C LEU A 155 -11.44 10.11 -1.43
N VAL A 156 -11.24 9.39 -0.33
CA VAL A 156 -11.89 9.66 0.98
C VAL A 156 -11.11 10.60 1.87
N TYR A 157 -9.94 11.06 1.44
CA TYR A 157 -9.10 12.03 2.15
C TYR A 157 -8.86 13.27 1.30
N LYS A 158 -8.67 14.40 1.99
CA LYS A 158 -8.19 15.65 1.42
C LYS A 158 -6.98 16.12 2.22
N SER A 159 -5.90 16.39 1.53
CA SER A 159 -4.71 17.09 2.06
C SER A 159 -4.74 18.55 1.70
#